data_0ca4b9f67e6fa803855d9036285fdc2f
#
_entry.id   0ca4b9f67e6fa803855d9036285fdc2f
#
_cell.length_a   1.000
_cell.length_b   1.000
_cell.length_c   1.000
_cell.angle_alpha   90.00
_cell.angle_beta   90.00
_cell.angle_gamma   90.00
#
_symmetry.space_group_name_H-M   'P 1'
#
loop_
_entity.id
_entity.type
_entity.pdbx_description
1 polymer ?
#
loop_
_entity_poly.entity_id
_entity_poly.type
_entity_poly.pdbx_seq_one_letter_code
_entity_poly.pdbx_strand_id
1 'polypeptide(L)'
;MRGKASTELSTARATARRCALPACWLIGAALLGAAIADAALPEADTELAVRAQQGDAWAQLNLGAAFDQGLAGRPVDPVQAVYWYRQAAEAGIAEAQFNLAHCLATGTGTPRDDAAALRWMLRAATQGLEDAQFLAGVMLADGIGTAADRTAALLWLQRAVDRGHADAAVLLEHLRQGGVP
;
A
#
# COMPACT_ATOMS: atom_id res chain seq x y z
N MET A 1 -5.77 27.17 -23.14
CA MET A 1 -6.41 26.05 -22.40
C MET A 1 -5.46 24.88 -22.07
N ARG A 2 -4.19 24.82 -22.59
CA ARG A 2 -3.21 23.74 -22.33
C ARG A 2 -2.54 23.74 -20.94
N GLY A 3 -2.57 24.86 -20.22
CA GLY A 3 -1.87 25.00 -18.93
C GLY A 3 -2.56 24.36 -17.72
N LYS A 4 -3.89 24.31 -17.70
CA LYS A 4 -4.63 23.73 -16.55
C LYS A 4 -4.50 22.21 -16.47
N ALA A 5 -4.63 21.52 -17.60
CA ALA A 5 -4.51 20.05 -17.63
C ALA A 5 -3.12 19.55 -17.19
N SER A 6 -2.05 20.27 -17.59
CA SER A 6 -0.68 19.92 -17.17
C SER A 6 -0.45 20.13 -15.66
N THR A 7 -1.12 21.10 -15.06
CA THR A 7 -1.02 21.38 -13.61
C THR A 7 -1.82 20.35 -12.81
N GLU A 8 -3.00 19.97 -13.28
CA GLU A 8 -3.85 18.95 -12.64
C GLU A 8 -3.22 17.56 -12.74
N LEU A 9 -2.55 17.24 -13.86
CA LEU A 9 -1.81 15.99 -14.01
C LEU A 9 -0.54 15.94 -13.15
N SER A 10 0.17 17.06 -13.04
CA SER A 10 1.30 17.19 -12.12
C SER A 10 0.84 16.99 -10.68
N THR A 11 -0.38 17.44 -10.36
CA THR A 11 -0.98 17.29 -9.03
C THR A 11 -1.48 15.87 -8.80
N ALA A 12 -2.15 15.25 -9.78
CA ALA A 12 -2.58 13.85 -9.71
C ALA A 12 -1.38 12.88 -9.66
N ARG A 13 -0.29 13.20 -10.38
CA ARG A 13 0.98 12.45 -10.30
C ARG A 13 1.78 12.76 -9.05
N ALA A 14 1.75 14.00 -8.57
CA ALA A 14 2.31 14.35 -7.27
C ALA A 14 1.48 13.73 -6.15
N THR A 15 0.18 13.51 -6.36
CA THR A 15 -0.69 12.77 -5.44
C THR A 15 -0.41 11.27 -5.56
N ALA A 16 -0.22 10.71 -6.74
CA ALA A 16 0.21 9.32 -6.92
C ALA A 16 1.66 9.07 -6.43
N ARG A 17 2.55 10.07 -6.58
CA ARG A 17 3.91 10.05 -5.99
C ARG A 17 3.93 10.52 -4.52
N ARG A 18 2.89 11.23 -4.07
CA ARG A 18 2.64 11.66 -2.69
C ARG A 18 1.55 10.84 -2.00
N CYS A 19 1.00 9.84 -2.66
CA CYS A 19 0.40 8.67 -2.03
C CYS A 19 1.46 7.67 -1.51
N ALA A 20 2.73 8.06 -1.48
CA ALA A 20 3.52 7.98 -0.26
C ALA A 20 2.81 8.80 0.84
N LEU A 21 1.48 8.66 0.96
CA LEU A 21 0.72 9.23 2.04
C LEU A 21 1.11 8.52 3.32
N PRO A 22 1.12 9.22 4.43
CA PRO A 22 1.19 8.63 5.76
C PRO A 22 -0.14 7.92 6.05
N ALA A 23 -0.50 6.93 5.28
CA ALA A 23 -1.73 6.19 5.46
C ALA A 23 -1.53 4.72 5.15
N CYS A 24 -0.44 4.14 5.66
CA CYS A 24 -0.51 2.81 6.20
C CYS A 24 -1.37 2.93 7.46
N TRP A 25 -2.66 3.04 7.29
CA TRP A 25 -3.60 3.11 8.40
C TRP A 25 -3.89 1.72 8.91
N LEU A 26 -3.55 1.56 10.19
CA LEU A 26 -4.14 0.76 11.26
C LEU A 26 -3.52 -0.60 11.57
N ILE A 27 -2.91 -0.60 12.64
CA ILE A 27 -2.96 -1.25 13.97
C ILE A 27 -2.21 -2.57 14.13
N GLY A 28 -1.34 -2.61 15.03
CA GLY A 28 -0.91 -3.42 16.09
C GLY A 28 0.26 -4.35 16.03
N ALA A 29 1.01 -4.52 16.85
CA ALA A 29 2.23 -4.74 17.62
C ALA A 29 2.68 -6.20 17.79
N ALA A 30 3.79 -6.43 17.95
CA ALA A 30 5.01 -6.86 18.67
C ALA A 30 5.20 -8.36 18.89
N LEU A 31 6.39 -8.84 18.76
CA LEU A 31 7.32 -9.42 19.72
C LEU A 31 8.48 -10.13 19.03
N LEU A 32 9.71 -9.82 19.42
CA LEU A 32 10.71 -10.80 19.84
C LEU A 32 11.88 -10.10 20.52
N GLY A 33 12.01 -10.43 21.79
CA GLY A 33 13.23 -10.61 22.56
C GLY A 33 14.23 -9.49 22.69
N ALA A 34 14.04 -8.61 23.66
CA ALA A 34 15.08 -8.21 24.60
C ALA A 34 14.43 -7.54 25.79
N ALA A 35 14.75 -7.96 26.97
CA ALA A 35 14.32 -7.38 28.22
C ALA A 35 14.71 -5.90 28.29
N ILE A 36 13.72 -5.01 28.22
CA ILE A 36 13.84 -3.63 28.68
C ILE A 36 12.53 -3.26 29.35
N ALA A 37 12.65 -3.01 30.65
CA ALA A 37 11.82 -2.19 31.50
C ALA A 37 10.30 -2.17 31.23
N ASP A 38 9.59 -3.00 31.96
CA ASP A 38 8.40 -2.76 32.81
C ASP A 38 7.60 -1.46 32.54
N ALA A 39 7.10 -1.34 31.29
CA ALA A 39 5.87 -0.66 31.02
C ALA A 39 4.94 -1.72 30.42
N ALA A 40 4.07 -2.29 31.24
CA ALA A 40 3.09 -3.27 30.80
C ALA A 40 2.33 -2.70 29.59
N LEU A 41 2.50 -3.33 28.44
CA LEU A 41 1.71 -3.03 27.26
C LEU A 41 0.24 -3.16 27.63
N PRO A 42 -0.66 -2.28 27.16
CA PRO A 42 -2.08 -2.44 27.43
C PRO A 42 -2.54 -3.85 27.04
N GLU A 43 -3.38 -4.48 27.84
CA GLU A 43 -3.83 -5.88 27.69
C GLU A 43 -4.32 -6.18 26.25
N ALA A 44 -4.99 -5.22 25.61
CA ALA A 44 -5.44 -5.33 24.22
C ALA A 44 -4.28 -5.52 23.22
N ASP A 45 -3.13 -4.94 23.48
CA ASP A 45 -1.93 -5.07 22.63
C ASP A 45 -1.27 -6.43 22.79
N THR A 46 -1.33 -6.99 23.98
CA THR A 46 -0.81 -8.33 24.24
C THR A 46 -1.69 -9.38 23.55
N GLU A 47 -3.02 -9.22 23.62
CA GLU A 47 -3.96 -10.11 22.93
C GLU A 47 -3.81 -10.06 21.41
N LEU A 48 -3.66 -8.86 20.84
CA LEU A 48 -3.45 -8.69 19.42
C LEU A 48 -2.18 -9.39 18.93
N ALA A 49 -1.09 -9.28 19.70
CA ALA A 49 0.17 -9.96 19.40
C ALA A 49 0.02 -11.49 19.44
N VAL A 50 -0.68 -12.00 20.43
CA VAL A 50 -0.95 -13.45 20.56
C VAL A 50 -1.77 -13.95 19.37
N ARG A 51 -2.83 -13.27 18.99
CA ARG A 51 -3.65 -13.64 17.83
C ARG A 51 -2.87 -13.60 16.52
N ALA A 52 -2.02 -12.59 16.32
CA ALA A 52 -1.18 -12.49 15.14
C ALA A 52 -0.19 -13.66 15.06
N GLN A 53 0.40 -14.06 16.19
CA GLN A 53 1.28 -15.23 16.28
C GLN A 53 0.54 -16.55 16.03
N GLN A 54 -0.74 -16.61 16.35
CA GLN A 54 -1.62 -17.77 16.08
C GLN A 54 -2.07 -17.83 14.62
N GLY A 55 -1.70 -16.86 13.78
CA GLY A 55 -2.01 -16.86 12.35
C GLY A 55 -3.31 -16.12 11.99
N ASP A 56 -3.90 -15.35 12.91
CA ASP A 56 -5.04 -14.48 12.58
C ASP A 56 -4.55 -13.37 11.63
N ALA A 57 -4.97 -13.47 10.37
CA ALA A 57 -4.51 -12.57 9.30
C ALA A 57 -4.89 -11.10 9.54
N TRP A 58 -6.05 -10.83 10.14
CA TRP A 58 -6.45 -9.49 10.50
C TRP A 58 -5.64 -8.95 11.69
N ALA A 59 -5.32 -9.78 12.65
CA ALA A 59 -4.43 -9.41 13.73
C ALA A 59 -3.00 -9.13 13.19
N GLN A 60 -2.53 -9.90 12.21
CA GLN A 60 -1.23 -9.67 11.55
C GLN A 60 -1.21 -8.34 10.78
N LEU A 61 -2.25 -8.03 9.97
CA LEU A 61 -2.40 -6.73 9.32
C LEU A 61 -2.34 -5.61 10.35
N ASN A 62 -3.15 -5.76 11.37
CA ASN A 62 -3.24 -4.82 12.45
C ASN A 62 -1.92 -4.69 13.21
N LEU A 63 -1.16 -5.75 13.35
CA LEU A 63 0.16 -5.77 13.98
C LEU A 63 1.21 -5.06 13.12
N GLY A 64 1.18 -5.26 11.81
CA GLY A 64 2.04 -4.56 10.88
C GLY A 64 1.87 -3.06 10.94
N ALA A 65 0.62 -2.60 10.95
CA ALA A 65 0.33 -1.18 10.94
C ALA A 65 0.70 -0.45 12.25
N ALA A 66 0.71 -1.12 13.41
CA ALA A 66 1.17 -0.45 14.62
C ALA A 66 2.68 -0.31 14.69
N PHE A 67 3.43 -1.24 14.12
CA PHE A 67 4.87 -1.03 13.95
C PHE A 67 5.17 0.09 12.96
N ASP A 68 4.37 0.20 11.90
CA ASP A 68 4.54 1.24 10.90
C ASP A 68 4.30 2.64 11.46
N GLN A 69 3.32 2.79 12.35
CA GLN A 69 2.90 4.08 12.89
C GLN A 69 3.39 4.36 14.32
N GLY A 70 4.00 3.40 14.97
CA GLY A 70 4.42 3.54 16.37
C GLY A 70 3.26 3.69 17.34
N LEU A 71 2.15 2.96 17.12
CA LEU A 71 0.97 3.06 17.97
C LEU A 71 1.18 2.38 19.32
N ALA A 72 0.34 2.74 20.30
CA ALA A 72 0.35 2.19 21.66
C ALA A 72 1.69 2.36 22.42
N GLY A 73 2.40 3.46 22.16
CA GLY A 73 3.67 3.76 22.81
C GLY A 73 4.88 2.99 22.28
N ARG A 74 4.73 2.31 21.16
CA ARG A 74 5.82 1.57 20.50
C ARG A 74 6.66 2.48 19.61
N PRO A 75 7.95 2.21 19.46
CA PRO A 75 8.73 2.85 18.42
C PRO A 75 8.25 2.40 17.04
N VAL A 76 8.33 3.30 16.06
CA VAL A 76 8.16 2.94 14.64
C VAL A 76 9.23 1.92 14.25
N ASP A 77 8.81 0.78 13.72
CA ASP A 77 9.68 -0.28 13.23
C ASP A 77 9.19 -0.80 11.87
N PRO A 78 9.65 -0.19 10.76
CA PRO A 78 9.23 -0.59 9.43
C PRO A 78 9.61 -2.04 9.06
N VAL A 79 10.67 -2.59 9.65
CA VAL A 79 11.07 -3.98 9.38
C VAL A 79 10.06 -4.96 9.94
N GLN A 80 9.61 -4.72 11.18
CA GLN A 80 8.53 -5.49 11.79
C GLN A 80 7.20 -5.29 11.05
N ALA A 81 6.91 -4.07 10.62
CA ALA A 81 5.71 -3.78 9.83
C ALA A 81 5.67 -4.65 8.56
N VAL A 82 6.75 -4.66 7.77
CA VAL A 82 6.87 -5.48 6.56
C VAL A 82 6.73 -6.97 6.85
N TYR A 83 7.32 -7.46 7.95
CA TYR A 83 7.18 -8.86 8.34
C TYR A 83 5.70 -9.25 8.53
N TRP A 84 4.96 -8.48 9.31
CA TRP A 84 3.55 -8.76 9.60
C TRP A 84 2.63 -8.52 8.39
N TYR A 85 2.87 -7.46 7.61
CA TYR A 85 2.15 -7.24 6.36
C TYR A 85 2.32 -8.41 5.39
N ARG A 86 3.52 -9.00 5.32
CA ARG A 86 3.76 -10.15 4.47
C ARG A 86 2.95 -11.37 4.88
N GLN A 87 2.90 -11.67 6.17
CA GLN A 87 2.10 -12.78 6.69
C GLN A 87 0.61 -12.60 6.34
N ALA A 88 0.05 -11.42 6.60
CA ALA A 88 -1.34 -11.10 6.29
C ALA A 88 -1.61 -11.07 4.76
N ALA A 89 -0.66 -10.59 3.96
CA ALA A 89 -0.77 -10.54 2.50
C ALA A 89 -0.76 -11.94 1.88
N GLU A 90 0.08 -12.84 2.41
CA GLU A 90 0.13 -14.25 2.02
C GLU A 90 -1.16 -14.98 2.42
N ALA A 91 -1.77 -14.60 3.53
CA ALA A 91 -3.09 -15.08 3.96
C ALA A 91 -4.25 -14.49 3.12
N GLY A 92 -3.98 -13.56 2.20
CA GLY A 92 -4.95 -13.06 1.23
C GLY A 92 -5.60 -11.73 1.56
N ILE A 93 -5.25 -11.06 2.65
CA ILE A 93 -5.84 -9.76 3.03
C ILE A 93 -5.42 -8.67 2.03
N ALA A 94 -6.39 -8.04 1.35
CA ALA A 94 -6.14 -7.07 0.28
C ALA A 94 -5.40 -5.82 0.78
N GLU A 95 -5.75 -5.31 1.95
CA GLU A 95 -5.11 -4.16 2.58
C GLU A 95 -3.65 -4.46 2.96
N ALA A 96 -3.38 -5.69 3.40
CA ALA A 96 -2.01 -6.11 3.71
C ALA A 96 -1.17 -6.24 2.43
N GLN A 97 -1.75 -6.75 1.34
CA GLN A 97 -1.10 -6.82 0.03
C GLN A 97 -0.77 -5.42 -0.49
N PHE A 98 -1.68 -4.47 -0.33
CA PHE A 98 -1.48 -3.07 -0.67
C PHE A 98 -0.33 -2.45 0.16
N ASN A 99 -0.37 -2.62 1.49
CA ASN A 99 0.66 -2.08 2.39
C ASN A 99 2.04 -2.69 2.10
N LEU A 100 2.11 -3.99 1.88
CA LEU A 100 3.35 -4.67 1.49
C LEU A 100 3.88 -4.15 0.14
N ALA A 101 2.99 -3.96 -0.84
CA ALA A 101 3.35 -3.40 -2.14
C ALA A 101 3.92 -1.99 -1.99
N HIS A 102 3.32 -1.15 -1.15
CA HIS A 102 3.82 0.18 -0.84
C HIS A 102 5.22 0.14 -0.19
N CYS A 103 5.43 -0.70 0.81
CA CYS A 103 6.73 -0.87 1.45
C CYS A 103 7.80 -1.31 0.45
N LEU A 104 7.48 -2.24 -0.45
CA LEU A 104 8.39 -2.70 -1.51
C LEU A 104 8.69 -1.61 -2.55
N ALA A 105 7.71 -0.77 -2.92
CA ALA A 105 7.89 0.31 -3.87
C ALA A 105 8.73 1.47 -3.31
N THR A 106 8.63 1.73 -2.00
CA THR A 106 9.35 2.81 -1.33
C THR A 106 10.70 2.37 -0.75
N GLY A 107 10.89 1.08 -0.51
CA GLY A 107 12.04 0.56 0.21
C GLY A 107 11.94 0.76 1.74
N THR A 108 10.73 0.97 2.26
CA THR A 108 10.49 1.18 3.69
C THR A 108 10.50 -0.16 4.42
N GLY A 109 11.43 -0.37 5.34
CA GLY A 109 11.58 -1.62 6.10
C GLY A 109 12.05 -2.84 5.28
N THR A 110 12.26 -2.68 3.98
CA THR A 110 12.74 -3.72 3.06
C THR A 110 13.49 -3.08 1.89
N PRO A 111 14.41 -3.78 1.22
CA PRO A 111 14.95 -3.29 -0.04
C PRO A 111 13.84 -3.05 -1.07
N ARG A 112 13.96 -1.95 -1.83
CA ARG A 112 13.01 -1.62 -2.89
C ARG A 112 12.99 -2.71 -3.96
N ASP A 113 11.79 -3.15 -4.34
CA ASP A 113 11.54 -4.11 -5.42
C ASP A 113 10.23 -3.73 -6.13
N ASP A 114 10.35 -2.94 -7.18
CA ASP A 114 9.20 -2.44 -7.94
C ASP A 114 8.42 -3.57 -8.62
N ALA A 115 9.11 -4.67 -9.03
CA ALA A 115 8.45 -5.80 -9.65
C ALA A 115 7.62 -6.61 -8.63
N ALA A 116 8.14 -6.82 -7.42
CA ALA A 116 7.37 -7.41 -6.35
C ALA A 116 6.22 -6.50 -5.91
N ALA A 117 6.46 -5.19 -5.81
CA ALA A 117 5.44 -4.20 -5.49
C ALA A 117 4.25 -4.27 -6.46
N LEU A 118 4.53 -4.28 -7.77
CA LEU A 118 3.47 -4.40 -8.78
C LEU A 118 2.69 -5.72 -8.65
N ARG A 119 3.37 -6.83 -8.41
CA ARG A 119 2.69 -8.13 -8.22
C ARG A 119 1.72 -8.11 -7.04
N TRP A 120 2.12 -7.55 -5.91
CA TRP A 120 1.26 -7.43 -4.73
C TRP A 120 0.14 -6.41 -4.93
N MET A 121 0.44 -5.27 -5.58
CA MET A 121 -0.54 -4.25 -5.93
C MET A 121 -1.64 -4.83 -6.82
N LEU A 122 -1.28 -5.62 -7.84
CA LEU A 122 -2.25 -6.29 -8.71
C LEU A 122 -3.11 -7.32 -7.97
N ARG A 123 -2.56 -8.03 -6.98
CA ARG A 123 -3.35 -8.94 -6.13
C ARG A 123 -4.40 -8.17 -5.31
N ALA A 124 -4.03 -7.07 -4.69
CA ALA A 124 -4.96 -6.21 -3.97
C ALA A 124 -6.03 -5.60 -4.91
N ALA A 125 -5.61 -5.16 -6.10
CA ALA A 125 -6.48 -4.59 -7.12
C ALA A 125 -7.51 -5.62 -7.64
N THR A 126 -7.12 -6.89 -7.79
CA THR A 126 -8.05 -7.96 -8.21
C THR A 126 -9.11 -8.25 -7.16
N GLN A 127 -8.83 -8.01 -5.89
CA GLN A 127 -9.79 -8.12 -4.80
C GLN A 127 -10.73 -6.89 -4.71
N GLY A 128 -10.47 -5.86 -5.53
CA GLY A 128 -11.34 -4.71 -5.65
C GLY A 128 -10.98 -3.52 -4.76
N LEU A 129 -9.80 -3.51 -4.15
CA LEU A 129 -9.33 -2.33 -3.45
C LEU A 129 -9.10 -1.19 -4.45
N GLU A 130 -9.86 -0.09 -4.34
CA GLU A 130 -9.90 0.98 -5.34
C GLU A 130 -8.56 1.70 -5.49
N ASP A 131 -7.89 2.01 -4.36
CA ASP A 131 -6.56 2.61 -4.35
C ASP A 131 -5.51 1.70 -5.02
N ALA A 132 -5.63 0.38 -4.82
CA ALA A 132 -4.75 -0.57 -5.46
C ALA A 132 -5.00 -0.66 -6.98
N GLN A 133 -6.26 -0.54 -7.43
CA GLN A 133 -6.60 -0.47 -8.85
C GLN A 133 -6.01 0.78 -9.50
N PHE A 134 -6.14 1.92 -8.85
CA PHE A 134 -5.54 3.18 -9.31
C PHE A 134 -4.02 3.08 -9.40
N LEU A 135 -3.34 2.67 -8.31
CA LEU A 135 -1.88 2.59 -8.29
C LEU A 135 -1.33 1.53 -9.23
N ALA A 136 -2.00 0.38 -9.39
CA ALA A 136 -1.64 -0.60 -10.41
C ALA A 136 -1.71 0.00 -11.82
N GLY A 137 -2.76 0.79 -12.11
CA GLY A 137 -2.90 1.52 -13.36
C GLY A 137 -1.76 2.51 -13.60
N VAL A 138 -1.36 3.27 -12.58
CA VAL A 138 -0.22 4.20 -12.62
C VAL A 138 1.09 3.45 -12.87
N MET A 139 1.36 2.38 -12.11
CA MET A 139 2.58 1.59 -12.25
C MET A 139 2.72 0.98 -13.64
N LEU A 140 1.63 0.46 -14.20
CA LEU A 140 1.60 -0.11 -15.55
C LEU A 140 1.77 0.98 -16.63
N ALA A 141 1.19 2.17 -16.44
CA ALA A 141 1.34 3.27 -17.38
C ALA A 141 2.77 3.80 -17.44
N ASP A 142 3.42 3.91 -16.28
CA ASP A 142 4.78 4.43 -16.13
C ASP A 142 5.87 3.35 -16.33
N GLY A 143 5.50 2.07 -16.45
CA GLY A 143 6.44 0.97 -16.56
C GLY A 143 7.21 0.67 -15.28
N ILE A 144 6.59 0.92 -14.11
CA ILE A 144 7.18 0.66 -12.79
C ILE A 144 7.02 -0.82 -12.46
N GLY A 145 8.13 -1.51 -12.31
CA GLY A 145 8.17 -2.95 -12.02
C GLY A 145 7.92 -3.87 -13.22
N THR A 146 7.62 -3.31 -14.38
CA THR A 146 7.46 -4.01 -15.67
C THR A 146 7.68 -3.04 -16.82
N ALA A 147 7.66 -3.53 -18.07
CA ALA A 147 7.54 -2.64 -19.23
C ALA A 147 6.18 -1.92 -19.20
N ALA A 148 6.13 -0.69 -19.69
CA ALA A 148 4.89 0.08 -19.75
C ALA A 148 3.83 -0.66 -20.58
N ASP A 149 2.64 -0.84 -19.99
CA ASP A 149 1.47 -1.44 -20.65
C ASP A 149 0.27 -0.50 -20.48
N ARG A 150 0.09 0.33 -21.51
CA ARG A 150 -1.01 1.30 -21.55
C ARG A 150 -2.38 0.61 -21.56
N THR A 151 -2.50 -0.53 -22.22
CA THR A 151 -3.78 -1.23 -22.33
C THR A 151 -4.22 -1.76 -20.96
N ALA A 152 -3.31 -2.41 -20.25
CA ALA A 152 -3.57 -2.86 -18.89
C ALA A 152 -3.80 -1.67 -17.94
N ALA A 153 -3.04 -0.59 -18.08
CA ALA A 153 -3.23 0.62 -17.27
C ALA A 153 -4.64 1.21 -17.43
N LEU A 154 -5.12 1.35 -18.67
CA LEU A 154 -6.48 1.86 -18.95
C LEU A 154 -7.56 0.97 -18.32
N LEU A 155 -7.37 -0.36 -18.34
CA LEU A 155 -8.30 -1.30 -17.75
C LEU A 155 -8.40 -1.14 -16.23
N TRP A 156 -7.24 -1.03 -15.55
CA TRP A 156 -7.22 -0.87 -14.09
C TRP A 156 -7.73 0.50 -13.65
N LEU A 157 -7.38 1.57 -14.37
CA LEU A 157 -7.89 2.91 -14.10
C LEU A 157 -9.41 2.98 -14.31
N GLN A 158 -9.95 2.32 -15.35
CA GLN A 158 -11.41 2.27 -15.54
C GLN A 158 -12.10 1.59 -14.35
N ARG A 159 -11.55 0.47 -13.84
CA ARG A 159 -12.10 -0.21 -12.65
C ARG A 159 -12.08 0.69 -11.41
N ALA A 160 -11.01 1.47 -11.23
CA ALA A 160 -10.92 2.42 -10.13
C ALA A 160 -11.98 3.54 -10.27
N VAL A 161 -12.20 4.05 -11.50
CA VAL A 161 -13.26 5.03 -11.79
C VAL A 161 -14.64 4.46 -11.50
N ASP A 162 -14.90 3.22 -11.91
CA ASP A 162 -16.19 2.55 -11.69
C ASP A 162 -16.49 2.36 -10.19
N ARG A 163 -15.46 2.45 -9.34
CA ARG A 163 -15.57 2.44 -7.87
C ARG A 163 -15.56 3.81 -7.22
N GLY A 164 -15.42 4.87 -8.01
CA GLY A 164 -15.51 6.25 -7.54
C GLY A 164 -14.17 6.94 -7.26
N HIS A 165 -13.03 6.33 -7.63
CA HIS A 165 -11.72 6.94 -7.41
C HIS A 165 -11.54 8.17 -8.33
N ALA A 166 -11.54 9.38 -7.74
CA ALA A 166 -11.57 10.63 -8.49
C ALA A 166 -10.31 10.86 -9.36
N ASP A 167 -9.12 10.60 -8.80
CA ASP A 167 -7.86 10.83 -9.52
C ASP A 167 -7.68 9.84 -10.68
N ALA A 168 -8.30 8.65 -10.60
CA ALA A 168 -8.28 7.68 -11.69
C ALA A 168 -8.99 8.20 -12.94
N ALA A 169 -10.07 8.98 -12.79
CA ALA A 169 -10.81 9.54 -13.91
C ALA A 169 -9.95 10.54 -14.71
N VAL A 170 -9.19 11.38 -14.00
CA VAL A 170 -8.31 12.38 -14.63
C VAL A 170 -7.19 11.71 -15.42
N LEU A 171 -6.55 10.70 -14.82
CA LEU A 171 -5.44 9.97 -15.47
C LEU A 171 -5.94 9.11 -16.63
N LEU A 172 -7.10 8.47 -16.48
CA LEU A 172 -7.74 7.68 -17.52
C LEU A 172 -8.01 8.50 -18.77
N GLU A 173 -8.58 9.69 -18.61
CA GLU A 173 -8.88 10.58 -19.72
C GLU A 173 -7.61 11.09 -20.40
N HIS A 174 -6.59 11.46 -19.61
CA HIS A 174 -5.29 11.86 -20.16
C HIS A 174 -4.64 10.75 -21.01
N LEU A 175 -4.62 9.54 -20.47
CA LEU A 175 -4.09 8.40 -21.22
C LEU A 175 -4.92 8.13 -22.49
N ARG A 176 -6.25 8.24 -22.48
CA ARG A 176 -7.10 8.07 -23.67
C ARG A 176 -6.80 9.05 -24.78
N GLN A 177 -6.49 10.29 -24.44
CA GLN A 177 -6.15 11.36 -25.41
C GLN A 177 -4.74 11.24 -26.01
N GLY A 178 -4.00 10.19 -25.71
CA GLY A 178 -2.64 10.00 -26.23
C GLY A 178 -1.56 10.70 -25.42
N GLY A 179 -1.90 11.26 -24.27
CA GLY A 179 -0.94 11.80 -23.32
C GLY A 179 0.08 10.71 -22.91
N VAL A 180 1.36 11.07 -22.93
CA VAL A 180 2.41 10.24 -22.34
C VAL A 180 2.34 10.44 -20.83
N PRO A 181 2.48 9.36 -20.05
CA PRO A 181 2.46 9.49 -18.61
C PRO A 181 3.55 10.42 -18.07
#